data_4424b1d72538021fd822385f7c1948c8
#
_entry.id   4424b1d72538021fd822385f7c1948c8
#
_cell.length_a   1.000
_cell.length_b   1.000
_cell.length_c   1.000
_cell.angle_alpha   90.00
_cell.angle_beta   90.00
_cell.angle_gamma   90.00
#
_symmetry.space_group_name_H-M   'P 1'
#
loop_
_entity.id
_entity.type
_entity.pdbx_description
1 polymer ?
#
loop_
_entity_poly.entity_id
_entity_poly.type
_entity_poly.pdbx_seq_one_letter_code
_entity_poly.pdbx_strand_id
1 'polypeptide(L)'
;VNILLTLASRDLRQAWQSAGLWLPVAFLLLVASLYPFAVGPDAALLRRTGGGMLWIAALLASLLPVDRLVAPDRDAGVLDQIALRGIGEEMVVLARLIAHWLGFGPALMIATLPAAALLKLDGATIGLLEAGLLIGTPALAALGLLVATLTAGLRSSGALAGLLALPLAVPLLIFGAGTLGDGSGAALKFLGAASLLLVAITPFAGGAAIRAGRE
;
A
#
# COMPACT_ATOMS: atom_id res chain seq x y z
N VAL A 1 -4.26 -4.11 -24.43
CA VAL A 1 -3.83 -2.85 -23.77
C VAL A 1 -5.06 -2.04 -23.36
N ASN A 2 -6.05 -1.90 -24.24
CA ASN A 2 -7.27 -1.13 -23.95
C ASN A 2 -8.09 -1.67 -22.75
N ILE A 3 -8.17 -3.00 -22.58
CA ILE A 3 -8.90 -3.63 -21.47
C ILE A 3 -8.26 -3.29 -20.13
N LEU A 4 -6.93 -3.41 -20.02
CA LEU A 4 -6.19 -3.06 -18.81
C LEU A 4 -6.45 -1.61 -18.39
N LEU A 5 -6.30 -0.68 -19.33
CA LEU A 5 -6.52 0.75 -19.06
C LEU A 5 -7.98 1.06 -18.69
N THR A 6 -8.93 0.38 -19.33
CA THR A 6 -10.37 0.56 -19.04
C THR A 6 -10.68 0.08 -17.60
N LEU A 7 -10.19 -1.08 -17.20
CA LEU A 7 -10.38 -1.61 -15.85
C LEU A 7 -9.67 -0.72 -14.81
N ALA A 8 -8.41 -0.35 -15.07
CA ALA A 8 -7.66 0.51 -14.14
C ALA A 8 -8.31 1.89 -13.98
N SER A 9 -8.80 2.50 -15.07
CA SER A 9 -9.48 3.80 -14.99
C SER A 9 -10.81 3.74 -14.25
N ARG A 10 -11.57 2.64 -14.41
CA ARG A 10 -12.80 2.38 -13.65
C ARG A 10 -12.48 2.34 -12.14
N ASP A 11 -11.53 1.50 -11.76
CA ASP A 11 -11.17 1.28 -10.36
C ASP A 11 -10.58 2.56 -9.73
N LEU A 12 -9.78 3.31 -10.48
CA LEU A 12 -9.24 4.59 -10.04
C LEU A 12 -10.35 5.64 -9.81
N ARG A 13 -11.31 5.76 -10.73
CA ARG A 13 -12.47 6.66 -10.55
C ARG A 13 -13.28 6.28 -9.32
N GLN A 14 -13.51 4.99 -9.11
CA GLN A 14 -14.23 4.49 -7.93
C GLN A 14 -13.47 4.81 -6.63
N ALA A 15 -12.14 4.68 -6.62
CA ALA A 15 -11.30 5.05 -5.48
C ALA A 15 -11.39 6.55 -5.18
N TRP A 16 -11.42 7.41 -6.18
CA TRP A 16 -11.55 8.86 -6.02
C TRP A 16 -12.93 9.29 -5.51
N GLN A 17 -13.98 8.61 -5.90
CA GLN A 17 -15.36 8.90 -5.48
C GLN A 17 -15.68 8.35 -4.08
N SER A 18 -14.89 7.39 -3.61
CA SER A 18 -15.01 6.81 -2.28
C SER A 18 -14.00 7.41 -1.30
N ALA A 19 -14.25 7.26 0.00
CA ALA A 19 -13.28 7.64 1.03
C ALA A 19 -11.96 6.83 0.99
N GLY A 20 -11.84 5.88 0.06
CA GLY A 20 -10.71 4.95 -0.03
C GLY A 20 -9.36 5.61 -0.26
N LEU A 21 -9.34 6.76 -0.93
CA LEU A 21 -8.13 7.51 -1.21
C LEU A 21 -7.72 8.43 -0.04
N TRP A 22 -8.70 9.06 0.58
CA TRP A 22 -8.45 10.05 1.64
C TRP A 22 -8.13 9.41 2.99
N LEU A 23 -8.63 8.19 3.24
CA LEU A 23 -8.45 7.50 4.51
C LEU A 23 -6.97 7.20 4.82
N PRO A 24 -6.15 6.66 3.89
CA PRO A 24 -4.72 6.48 4.09
C PRO A 24 -3.98 7.79 4.38
N VAL A 25 -4.30 8.86 3.65
CA VAL A 25 -3.70 10.19 3.82
C VAL A 25 -4.05 10.77 5.18
N ALA A 26 -5.34 10.78 5.53
CA ALA A 26 -5.80 11.28 6.82
C ALA A 26 -5.19 10.51 7.99
N PHE A 27 -5.09 9.18 7.87
CA PHE A 27 -4.46 8.32 8.88
C PHE A 27 -2.98 8.68 9.07
N LEU A 28 -2.21 8.80 7.97
CA LEU A 28 -0.79 9.17 8.04
C LEU A 28 -0.60 10.53 8.74
N LEU A 29 -1.38 11.53 8.34
CA LEU A 29 -1.31 12.87 8.94
C LEU A 29 -1.75 12.87 10.41
N LEU A 30 -2.77 12.10 10.76
CA LEU A 30 -3.22 11.93 12.14
C LEU A 30 -2.10 11.33 13.01
N VAL A 31 -1.50 10.23 12.57
CA VAL A 31 -0.41 9.56 13.29
C VAL A 31 0.79 10.49 13.42
N ALA A 32 1.18 11.19 12.34
CA ALA A 32 2.28 12.17 12.37
C ALA A 32 1.99 13.33 13.33
N SER A 33 0.74 13.78 13.43
CA SER A 33 0.33 14.85 14.34
C SER A 33 0.32 14.40 15.80
N LEU A 34 -0.06 13.15 16.09
CA LEU A 34 -0.10 12.61 17.44
C LEU A 34 1.27 12.20 17.96
N TYR A 35 2.20 11.86 17.08
CA TYR A 35 3.51 11.33 17.47
C TYR A 35 4.31 12.25 18.42
N PRO A 36 4.44 13.58 18.18
CA PRO A 36 5.13 14.48 19.10
C PRO A 36 4.51 14.53 20.52
N PHE A 37 3.21 14.32 20.65
CA PHE A 37 2.56 14.24 21.95
C PHE A 37 2.86 12.92 22.68
N ALA A 38 3.06 11.83 21.92
CA ALA A 38 3.35 10.52 22.49
C ALA A 38 4.80 10.39 22.98
N VAL A 39 5.78 10.97 22.26
CA VAL A 39 7.21 10.83 22.58
C VAL A 39 7.82 12.07 23.22
N GLY A 40 7.07 13.19 23.29
CA GLY A 40 7.54 14.49 23.76
C GLY A 40 8.04 15.39 22.62
N PRO A 41 8.15 16.72 22.88
CA PRO A 41 8.46 17.72 21.86
C PRO A 41 9.97 17.87 21.57
N ASP A 42 10.80 16.92 21.97
CA ASP A 42 12.25 16.95 21.72
C ASP A 42 12.52 16.83 20.21
N ALA A 43 13.02 17.92 19.63
CA ALA A 43 13.32 18.00 18.21
C ALA A 43 14.41 17.02 17.75
N ALA A 44 15.38 16.65 18.62
CA ALA A 44 16.42 15.68 18.27
C ALA A 44 15.84 14.27 18.22
N LEU A 45 14.97 13.93 19.18
CA LEU A 45 14.27 12.64 19.17
C LEU A 45 13.34 12.51 17.96
N LEU A 46 12.55 13.55 17.67
CA LEU A 46 11.62 13.55 16.51
C LEU A 46 12.37 13.37 15.19
N ARG A 47 13.50 14.07 14.99
CA ARG A 47 14.34 13.89 13.80
C ARG A 47 14.86 12.47 13.65
N ARG A 48 15.35 11.88 14.75
CA ARG A 48 15.96 10.55 14.73
C ARG A 48 14.96 9.43 14.49
N THR A 49 13.73 9.58 14.97
CA THR A 49 12.71 8.51 14.93
C THR A 49 11.59 8.74 13.92
N GLY A 50 11.36 9.99 13.52
CA GLY A 50 10.21 10.40 12.72
C GLY A 50 10.13 9.73 11.35
N GLY A 51 11.25 9.55 10.66
CA GLY A 51 11.26 8.88 9.36
C GLY A 51 10.82 7.41 9.45
N GLY A 52 11.32 6.66 10.43
CA GLY A 52 10.89 5.29 10.67
C GLY A 52 9.41 5.21 11.07
N MET A 53 8.93 6.17 11.87
CA MET A 53 7.53 6.27 12.24
C MET A 53 6.64 6.55 11.02
N LEU A 54 7.06 7.42 10.10
CA LEU A 54 6.33 7.67 8.86
C LEU A 54 6.26 6.42 7.96
N TRP A 55 7.30 5.58 7.94
CA TRP A 55 7.26 4.28 7.27
C TRP A 55 6.21 3.35 7.89
N ILE A 56 6.15 3.27 9.23
CA ILE A 56 5.12 2.47 9.93
C ILE A 56 3.73 3.03 9.59
N ALA A 57 3.56 4.35 9.65
CA ALA A 57 2.28 4.99 9.32
C ALA A 57 1.87 4.74 7.86
N ALA A 58 2.81 4.81 6.91
CA ALA A 58 2.57 4.52 5.50
C ALA A 58 2.15 3.07 5.27
N LEU A 59 2.83 2.11 5.92
CA LEU A 59 2.46 0.70 5.89
C LEU A 59 1.03 0.48 6.40
N LEU A 60 0.72 0.97 7.59
CA LEU A 60 -0.61 0.79 8.18
C LEU A 60 -1.69 1.50 7.35
N ALA A 61 -1.39 2.70 6.85
CA ALA A 61 -2.28 3.44 5.97
C ALA A 61 -2.63 2.66 4.69
N SER A 62 -1.65 1.96 4.09
CA SER A 62 -1.87 1.17 2.87
C SER A 62 -2.80 -0.03 3.07
N LEU A 63 -2.94 -0.52 4.31
CA LEU A 63 -3.80 -1.64 4.65
C LEU A 63 -5.26 -1.24 4.95
N LEU A 64 -5.53 0.05 5.20
CA LEU A 64 -6.87 0.51 5.56
C LEU A 64 -7.95 0.21 4.50
N PRO A 65 -7.70 0.32 3.17
CA PRO A 65 -8.72 0.05 2.16
C PRO A 65 -8.82 -1.43 1.74
N VAL A 66 -8.10 -2.37 2.38
CA VAL A 66 -7.97 -3.77 1.92
C VAL A 66 -9.34 -4.44 1.72
N ASP A 67 -10.28 -4.27 2.64
CA ASP A 67 -11.62 -4.86 2.55
C ASP A 67 -12.46 -4.32 1.38
N ARG A 68 -12.08 -3.17 0.82
CA ARG A 68 -12.79 -2.52 -0.28
C ARG A 68 -12.20 -2.84 -1.64
N LEU A 69 -11.04 -3.50 -1.69
CA LEU A 69 -10.31 -3.72 -2.96
C LEU A 69 -10.92 -4.83 -3.81
N VAL A 70 -11.46 -5.89 -3.20
CA VAL A 70 -11.92 -7.07 -3.95
C VAL A 70 -13.33 -7.51 -3.53
N ALA A 71 -13.63 -7.53 -2.24
CA ALA A 71 -14.89 -8.05 -1.71
C ALA A 71 -16.14 -7.42 -2.35
N PRO A 72 -16.27 -6.10 -2.55
CA PRO A 72 -17.47 -5.51 -3.15
C PRO A 72 -17.75 -6.00 -4.57
N ASP A 73 -16.73 -6.13 -5.42
CA ASP A 73 -16.90 -6.62 -6.78
C ASP A 73 -17.19 -8.12 -6.82
N ARG A 74 -16.68 -8.88 -5.85
CA ARG A 74 -17.01 -10.30 -5.69
C ARG A 74 -18.46 -10.47 -5.27
N ASP A 75 -18.89 -9.78 -4.22
CA ASP A 75 -20.25 -9.88 -3.66
C ASP A 75 -21.33 -9.41 -4.66
N ALA A 76 -20.98 -8.47 -5.53
CA ALA A 76 -21.83 -8.00 -6.62
C ALA A 76 -21.77 -8.89 -7.90
N GLY A 77 -20.98 -9.97 -7.91
CA GLY A 77 -20.83 -10.85 -9.07
C GLY A 77 -20.10 -10.22 -10.27
N VAL A 78 -19.44 -9.07 -10.09
CA VAL A 78 -18.73 -8.37 -11.16
C VAL A 78 -17.53 -9.18 -11.64
N LEU A 79 -16.82 -9.87 -10.73
CA LEU A 79 -15.66 -10.70 -11.10
C LEU A 79 -16.09 -11.87 -12.00
N ASP A 80 -17.26 -12.46 -11.76
CA ASP A 80 -17.80 -13.56 -12.59
C ASP A 80 -18.20 -13.06 -13.98
N GLN A 81 -18.82 -11.88 -14.05
CA GLN A 81 -19.17 -11.27 -15.33
C GLN A 81 -17.93 -10.95 -16.18
N ILE A 82 -16.84 -10.52 -15.56
CA ILE A 82 -15.56 -10.24 -16.23
C ILE A 82 -14.97 -11.54 -16.78
N ALA A 83 -14.99 -12.62 -15.98
CA ALA A 83 -14.50 -13.93 -16.39
C ALA A 83 -15.31 -14.53 -17.56
N LEU A 84 -16.63 -14.39 -17.53
CA LEU A 84 -17.51 -14.81 -18.65
C LEU A 84 -17.21 -14.08 -19.96
N ARG A 85 -16.59 -12.90 -19.90
CA ARG A 85 -16.10 -12.18 -21.09
C ARG A 85 -14.71 -12.62 -21.55
N GLY A 86 -14.14 -13.66 -20.96
CA GLY A 86 -12.81 -14.21 -21.30
C GLY A 86 -11.65 -13.34 -20.83
N ILE A 87 -11.85 -12.44 -19.86
CA ILE A 87 -10.77 -11.62 -19.28
C ILE A 87 -10.18 -12.40 -18.11
N GLY A 88 -8.88 -12.73 -18.20
CA GLY A 88 -8.17 -13.47 -17.15
C GLY A 88 -8.08 -12.68 -15.85
N GLU A 89 -8.13 -13.39 -14.73
CA GLU A 89 -8.08 -12.81 -13.39
C GLU A 89 -6.77 -12.08 -13.13
N GLU A 90 -5.65 -12.56 -13.70
CA GLU A 90 -4.35 -11.90 -13.61
C GLU A 90 -4.39 -10.48 -14.19
N MET A 91 -5.11 -10.29 -15.30
CA MET A 91 -5.30 -8.98 -15.91
C MET A 91 -6.15 -8.07 -15.02
N VAL A 92 -7.17 -8.61 -14.39
CA VAL A 92 -8.03 -7.88 -13.45
C VAL A 92 -7.22 -7.44 -12.23
N VAL A 93 -6.43 -8.35 -11.64
CA VAL A 93 -5.60 -8.05 -10.48
C VAL A 93 -4.52 -7.03 -10.84
N LEU A 94 -3.88 -7.15 -12.01
CA LEU A 94 -2.88 -6.17 -12.47
C LEU A 94 -3.49 -4.78 -12.67
N ALA A 95 -4.66 -4.69 -13.31
CA ALA A 95 -5.38 -3.43 -13.49
C ALA A 95 -5.70 -2.77 -12.13
N ARG A 96 -6.16 -3.58 -11.18
CA ARG A 96 -6.50 -3.15 -9.83
C ARG A 96 -5.27 -2.74 -9.03
N LEU A 97 -4.14 -3.44 -9.18
CA LEU A 97 -2.87 -3.06 -8.56
C LEU A 97 -2.42 -1.67 -9.01
N ILE A 98 -2.45 -1.42 -10.31
CA ILE A 98 -2.10 -0.11 -10.88
C ILE A 98 -3.04 0.99 -10.35
N ALA A 99 -4.35 0.74 -10.38
CA ALA A 99 -5.35 1.69 -9.90
C ALA A 99 -5.20 1.98 -8.40
N HIS A 100 -4.96 0.94 -7.59
CA HIS A 100 -4.77 1.07 -6.16
C HIS A 100 -3.52 1.87 -5.83
N TRP A 101 -2.38 1.54 -6.46
CA TRP A 101 -1.14 2.28 -6.26
C TRP A 101 -1.27 3.75 -6.68
N LEU A 102 -1.81 4.03 -7.86
CA LEU A 102 -2.03 5.40 -8.34
C LEU A 102 -3.04 6.16 -7.46
N GLY A 103 -3.97 5.44 -6.83
CA GLY A 103 -4.94 6.02 -5.92
C GLY A 103 -4.31 6.54 -4.65
N PHE A 104 -3.53 5.73 -3.93
CA PHE A 104 -3.02 6.13 -2.62
C PHE A 104 -1.55 6.55 -2.60
N GLY A 105 -0.68 5.93 -3.43
CA GLY A 105 0.77 6.11 -3.37
C GLY A 105 1.21 7.56 -3.53
N PRO A 106 0.89 8.24 -4.65
CA PRO A 106 1.26 9.63 -4.86
C PRO A 106 0.66 10.57 -3.79
N ALA A 107 -0.59 10.35 -3.40
CA ALA A 107 -1.25 11.16 -2.39
C ALA A 107 -0.59 11.00 -1.00
N LEU A 108 -0.18 9.79 -0.66
CA LEU A 108 0.54 9.50 0.58
C LEU A 108 1.93 10.16 0.58
N MET A 109 2.67 10.11 -0.53
CA MET A 109 3.96 10.79 -0.68
C MET A 109 3.81 12.30 -0.50
N ILE A 110 2.80 12.93 -1.11
CA ILE A 110 2.53 14.35 -0.88
C ILE A 110 2.24 14.64 0.59
N ALA A 111 1.50 13.76 1.27
CA ALA A 111 1.16 13.91 2.69
C ALA A 111 2.36 13.70 3.63
N THR A 112 3.38 12.95 3.21
CA THR A 112 4.61 12.81 4.01
C THR A 112 5.41 14.10 4.12
N LEU A 113 5.30 15.02 3.17
CA LEU A 113 6.02 16.31 3.22
C LEU A 113 5.62 17.18 4.43
N PRO A 114 4.33 17.54 4.64
CA PRO A 114 3.94 18.25 5.86
C PRO A 114 4.15 17.43 7.14
N ALA A 115 3.99 16.10 7.07
CA ALA A 115 4.27 15.21 8.19
C ALA A 115 5.75 15.25 8.60
N ALA A 116 6.67 15.17 7.64
CA ALA A 116 8.12 15.26 7.85
C ALA A 116 8.53 16.63 8.44
N ALA A 117 7.93 17.72 7.95
CA ALA A 117 8.15 19.05 8.50
C ALA A 117 7.70 19.16 9.97
N LEU A 118 6.54 18.57 10.30
CA LEU A 118 6.04 18.50 11.68
C LEU A 118 7.00 17.73 12.60
N LEU A 119 7.60 16.65 12.09
CA LEU A 119 8.56 15.82 12.82
C LEU A 119 9.99 16.35 12.77
N LYS A 120 10.20 17.58 12.23
CA LYS A 120 11.49 18.25 12.17
C LYS A 120 12.57 17.50 11.37
N LEU A 121 12.17 16.69 10.38
CA LEU A 121 13.11 16.01 9.49
C LEU A 121 13.87 17.05 8.64
N ASP A 122 15.15 16.79 8.40
CA ASP A 122 15.96 17.58 7.48
C ASP A 122 15.72 17.19 6.01
N GLY A 123 16.15 18.05 5.09
CA GLY A 123 15.91 17.85 3.65
C GLY A 123 16.55 16.59 3.08
N ALA A 124 17.70 16.15 3.59
CA ALA A 124 18.35 14.92 3.15
C ALA A 124 17.53 13.69 3.56
N THR A 125 17.07 13.66 4.81
CA THR A 125 16.19 12.60 5.32
C THR A 125 14.86 12.56 4.59
N ILE A 126 14.27 13.72 4.26
CA ILE A 126 13.04 13.79 3.44
C ILE A 126 13.29 13.21 2.06
N GLY A 127 14.40 13.55 1.40
CA GLY A 127 14.75 13.00 0.09
C GLY A 127 14.90 11.48 0.09
N LEU A 128 15.54 10.92 1.10
CA LEU A 128 15.66 9.46 1.28
C LEU A 128 14.32 8.80 1.59
N LEU A 129 13.49 9.43 2.41
CA LEU A 129 12.14 8.97 2.72
C LEU A 129 11.28 8.89 1.45
N GLU A 130 11.25 9.95 0.67
CA GLU A 130 10.47 10.01 -0.58
C GLU A 130 10.98 9.00 -1.62
N ALA A 131 12.30 8.86 -1.78
CA ALA A 131 12.89 7.85 -2.66
C ALA A 131 12.50 6.43 -2.20
N GLY A 132 12.58 6.17 -0.90
CA GLY A 132 12.14 4.91 -0.31
C GLY A 132 10.64 4.65 -0.53
N LEU A 133 9.80 5.64 -0.30
CA LEU A 133 8.34 5.54 -0.51
C LEU A 133 7.99 5.34 -1.99
N LEU A 134 8.68 6.02 -2.90
CA LEU A 134 8.46 5.83 -4.35
C LEU A 134 8.71 4.36 -4.77
N ILE A 135 9.77 3.74 -4.23
CA ILE A 135 10.13 2.35 -4.51
C ILE A 135 9.23 1.38 -3.73
N GLY A 136 8.88 1.72 -2.50
CA GLY A 136 8.16 0.82 -1.59
C GLY A 136 6.64 0.86 -1.70
N THR A 137 6.04 1.99 -2.08
CA THR A 137 4.56 2.08 -2.17
C THR A 137 3.94 1.13 -3.20
N PRO A 138 4.58 0.79 -4.35
CA PRO A 138 4.08 -0.27 -5.23
C PRO A 138 4.00 -1.63 -4.53
N ALA A 139 5.00 -1.96 -3.68
CA ALA A 139 5.00 -3.18 -2.89
C ALA A 139 3.90 -3.16 -1.81
N LEU A 140 3.68 -2.03 -1.16
CA LEU A 140 2.58 -1.87 -0.20
C LEU A 140 1.22 -2.06 -0.88
N ALA A 141 1.04 -1.52 -2.09
CA ALA A 141 -0.16 -1.75 -2.90
C ALA A 141 -0.34 -3.23 -3.26
N ALA A 142 0.75 -3.88 -3.70
CA ALA A 142 0.75 -5.30 -4.05
C ALA A 142 0.42 -6.17 -2.85
N LEU A 143 1.01 -5.89 -1.70
CA LEU A 143 0.73 -6.59 -0.45
C LEU A 143 -0.74 -6.44 -0.03
N GLY A 144 -1.26 -5.22 0.00
CA GLY A 144 -2.67 -4.95 0.34
C GLY A 144 -3.63 -5.68 -0.59
N LEU A 145 -3.36 -5.65 -1.90
CA LEU A 145 -4.20 -6.33 -2.89
C LEU A 145 -4.10 -7.85 -2.79
N LEU A 146 -2.91 -8.41 -2.57
CA LEU A 146 -2.73 -9.85 -2.37
C LEU A 146 -3.52 -10.34 -1.15
N VAL A 147 -3.41 -9.62 -0.04
CA VAL A 147 -4.18 -9.92 1.17
C VAL A 147 -5.69 -9.80 0.90
N ALA A 148 -6.12 -8.75 0.18
CA ALA A 148 -7.53 -8.57 -0.18
C ALA A 148 -8.08 -9.74 -1.02
N THR A 149 -7.29 -10.27 -1.98
CA THR A 149 -7.72 -11.42 -2.79
C THR A 149 -7.80 -12.70 -1.98
N LEU A 150 -6.86 -12.93 -1.06
CA LEU A 150 -6.82 -14.12 -0.20
C LEU A 150 -7.93 -14.12 0.85
N THR A 151 -8.34 -12.96 1.32
CA THR A 151 -9.36 -12.83 2.36
C THR A 151 -10.77 -12.53 1.83
N ALA A 152 -10.89 -12.26 0.53
CA ALA A 152 -12.17 -11.95 -0.09
C ALA A 152 -13.16 -13.08 0.06
N GLY A 153 -14.07 -13.20 0.79
CA GLY A 153 -15.01 -14.32 1.01
C GLY A 153 -14.95 -14.92 2.40
N LEU A 154 -14.03 -14.46 3.23
CA LEU A 154 -13.96 -14.88 4.62
C LEU A 154 -14.80 -13.93 5.48
N ARG A 155 -15.62 -14.50 6.41
CA ARG A 155 -16.49 -13.71 7.30
C ARG A 155 -15.73 -12.79 8.25
N SER A 156 -14.44 -13.01 8.47
CA SER A 156 -13.55 -12.21 9.34
C SER A 156 -12.39 -11.63 8.56
N SER A 157 -12.63 -11.14 7.35
CA SER A 157 -11.59 -10.68 6.41
C SER A 157 -10.62 -9.68 7.02
N GLY A 158 -11.10 -8.68 7.75
CA GLY A 158 -10.26 -7.61 8.30
C GLY A 158 -9.22 -8.07 9.33
N ALA A 159 -9.59 -8.93 10.27
CA ALA A 159 -8.67 -9.46 11.27
C ALA A 159 -7.64 -10.40 10.65
N LEU A 160 -8.07 -11.27 9.73
CA LEU A 160 -7.19 -12.19 9.01
C LEU A 160 -6.27 -11.43 8.03
N ALA A 161 -6.77 -10.37 7.40
CA ALA A 161 -5.98 -9.51 6.54
C ALA A 161 -4.79 -8.89 7.29
N GLY A 162 -5.01 -8.34 8.47
CA GLY A 162 -3.94 -7.82 9.32
C GLY A 162 -2.92 -8.90 9.71
N LEU A 163 -3.38 -10.08 10.10
CA LEU A 163 -2.51 -11.17 10.51
C LEU A 163 -1.64 -11.69 9.36
N LEU A 164 -2.18 -11.78 8.14
CA LEU A 164 -1.45 -12.20 6.95
C LEU A 164 -0.50 -11.10 6.43
N ALA A 165 -0.94 -9.84 6.51
CA ALA A 165 -0.15 -8.72 6.02
C ALA A 165 1.11 -8.47 6.83
N LEU A 166 1.05 -8.56 8.17
CA LEU A 166 2.14 -8.17 9.05
C LEU A 166 3.46 -8.93 8.78
N PRO A 167 3.51 -10.27 8.70
CA PRO A 167 4.76 -10.98 8.40
C PRO A 167 5.36 -10.62 7.04
N LEU A 168 4.51 -10.42 6.03
CA LEU A 168 4.93 -10.05 4.68
C LEU A 168 5.38 -8.58 4.58
N ALA A 169 4.87 -7.74 5.47
CA ALA A 169 5.22 -6.32 5.54
C ALA A 169 6.56 -6.06 6.24
N VAL A 170 7.00 -6.96 7.14
CA VAL A 170 8.23 -6.78 7.91
C VAL A 170 9.47 -6.53 7.04
N PRO A 171 9.76 -7.29 5.99
CA PRO A 171 10.88 -6.99 5.10
C PRO A 171 10.79 -5.62 4.45
N LEU A 172 9.59 -5.20 4.02
CA LEU A 172 9.37 -3.88 3.43
C LEU A 172 9.64 -2.77 4.44
N LEU A 173 9.21 -2.96 5.68
CA LEU A 173 9.45 -2.00 6.75
C LEU A 173 10.94 -1.91 7.11
N ILE A 174 11.62 -3.06 7.24
CA ILE A 174 13.05 -3.11 7.56
C ILE A 174 13.86 -2.40 6.48
N PHE A 175 13.64 -2.73 5.22
CA PHE A 175 14.37 -2.11 4.12
C PHE A 175 13.95 -0.65 3.90
N GLY A 176 12.65 -0.36 4.04
CA GLY A 176 12.13 0.99 3.91
C GLY A 176 12.69 1.94 4.99
N ALA A 177 12.60 1.59 6.25
CA ALA A 177 13.20 2.36 7.33
C ALA A 177 14.74 2.37 7.24
N GLY A 178 15.35 1.29 6.76
CA GLY A 178 16.77 1.19 6.51
C GLY A 178 17.32 2.17 5.46
N THR A 179 16.46 2.71 4.58
CA THR A 179 16.86 3.75 3.61
C THR A 179 17.27 5.06 4.31
N LEU A 180 16.88 5.26 5.56
CA LEU A 180 17.15 6.48 6.32
C LEU A 180 18.46 6.42 7.11
N GLY A 181 19.15 5.27 7.12
CA GLY A 181 20.41 5.06 7.84
C GLY A 181 21.63 5.07 6.94
N ASP A 182 22.78 4.75 7.55
CA ASP A 182 24.11 4.74 6.89
C ASP A 182 24.21 3.71 5.74
N GLY A 183 23.32 2.72 5.69
CA GLY A 183 23.23 1.71 4.64
C GLY A 183 22.21 2.01 3.54
N SER A 184 21.80 3.26 3.36
CA SER A 184 20.68 3.67 2.48
C SER A 184 20.71 3.07 1.06
N GLY A 185 21.88 3.03 0.41
CA GLY A 185 22.01 2.48 -0.93
C GLY A 185 21.75 0.96 -1.01
N ALA A 186 22.19 0.18 -0.02
CA ALA A 186 21.89 -1.24 0.05
C ALA A 186 20.41 -1.48 0.39
N ALA A 187 19.88 -0.73 1.35
CA ALA A 187 18.48 -0.81 1.75
C ALA A 187 17.53 -0.48 0.59
N LEU A 188 17.81 0.56 -0.21
CA LEU A 188 17.05 0.88 -1.43
C LEU A 188 17.06 -0.25 -2.45
N LYS A 189 18.20 -0.93 -2.65
CA LYS A 189 18.29 -2.08 -3.56
C LYS A 189 17.44 -3.26 -3.07
N PHE A 190 17.52 -3.60 -1.78
CA PHE A 190 16.70 -4.66 -1.21
C PHE A 190 15.22 -4.31 -1.20
N LEU A 191 14.87 -3.06 -0.90
CA LEU A 191 13.49 -2.58 -1.00
C LEU A 191 12.97 -2.69 -2.44
N GLY A 192 13.80 -2.28 -3.43
CA GLY A 192 13.46 -2.39 -4.84
C GLY A 192 13.27 -3.84 -5.28
N ALA A 193 14.16 -4.74 -4.87
CA ALA A 193 14.03 -6.17 -5.16
C ALA A 193 12.75 -6.77 -4.55
N ALA A 194 12.45 -6.45 -3.28
CA ALA A 194 11.22 -6.89 -2.62
C ALA A 194 9.97 -6.31 -3.29
N SER A 195 10.03 -5.03 -3.70
CA SER A 195 8.94 -4.37 -4.40
C SER A 195 8.66 -5.02 -5.76
N LEU A 196 9.69 -5.24 -6.56
CA LEU A 196 9.55 -5.90 -7.86
C LEU A 196 9.01 -7.32 -7.72
N LEU A 197 9.48 -8.06 -6.72
CA LEU A 197 9.01 -9.42 -6.45
C LEU A 197 7.51 -9.43 -6.12
N LEU A 198 7.06 -8.59 -5.19
CA LEU A 198 5.65 -8.51 -4.80
C LEU A 198 4.76 -8.05 -5.94
N VAL A 199 5.17 -7.01 -6.66
CA VAL A 199 4.42 -6.51 -7.82
C VAL A 199 4.30 -7.58 -8.91
N ALA A 200 5.36 -8.36 -9.16
CA ALA A 200 5.36 -9.41 -10.17
C ALA A 200 4.50 -10.62 -9.76
N ILE A 201 4.53 -11.02 -8.49
CA ILE A 201 3.80 -12.20 -8.00
C ILE A 201 2.30 -11.91 -7.81
N THR A 202 1.94 -10.71 -7.38
CA THR A 202 0.56 -10.37 -6.99
C THR A 202 -0.48 -10.66 -8.08
N PRO A 203 -0.29 -10.36 -9.37
CA PRO A 203 -1.28 -10.67 -10.39
C PRO A 203 -1.57 -12.17 -10.48
N PHE A 204 -0.55 -13.01 -10.41
CA PHE A 204 -0.68 -14.47 -10.51
C PHE A 204 -1.28 -15.08 -9.25
N ALA A 205 -0.72 -14.75 -8.08
CA ALA A 205 -1.21 -15.28 -6.80
C ALA A 205 -2.62 -14.77 -6.49
N GLY A 206 -2.89 -13.49 -6.72
CA GLY A 206 -4.22 -12.91 -6.56
C GLY A 206 -5.24 -13.45 -7.55
N GLY A 207 -4.85 -13.65 -8.82
CA GLY A 207 -5.69 -14.28 -9.82
C GLY A 207 -6.03 -15.73 -9.45
N ALA A 208 -5.05 -16.50 -8.97
CA ALA A 208 -5.28 -17.86 -8.48
C ALA A 208 -6.24 -17.87 -7.26
N ALA A 209 -6.09 -16.93 -6.32
CA ALA A 209 -6.97 -16.81 -5.16
C ALA A 209 -8.41 -16.48 -5.56
N ILE A 210 -8.62 -15.60 -6.54
CA ILE A 210 -9.96 -15.28 -7.08
C ILE A 210 -10.58 -16.53 -7.73
N ARG A 211 -9.83 -17.29 -8.53
CA ARG A 211 -10.32 -18.54 -9.16
C ARG A 211 -10.72 -19.58 -8.11
N ALA A 212 -9.85 -19.85 -7.15
CA ALA A 212 -10.13 -20.80 -6.08
C ALA A 212 -11.35 -20.44 -5.23
N GLY A 213 -11.66 -19.15 -5.12
CA GLY A 213 -12.85 -18.69 -4.39
C GLY A 213 -14.18 -18.83 -5.14
N ARG A 214 -14.17 -19.32 -6.40
CA ARG A 214 -15.37 -19.63 -7.20
C ARG A 214 -15.77 -21.10 -7.15
N GLU A 215 -14.82 -21.99 -6.78
CA GLU A 215 -15.07 -23.43 -6.60
C GLU A 215 -15.73 -23.71 -5.24
#